data_20a8440a073f81e197008eaf14a7b472
#
_entry.id   20a8440a073f81e197008eaf14a7b472
#
_cell.length_a   1.000
_cell.length_b   1.000
_cell.length_c   1.000
_cell.angle_alpha   90.00
_cell.angle_beta   90.00
_cell.angle_gamma   90.00
#
_symmetry.space_group_name_H-M   'P 1'
#
loop_
_entity.id
_entity.type
_entity.pdbx_description
1 polymer ?
#
loop_
_entity_poly.entity_id
_entity_poly.type
_entity_poly.pdbx_seq_one_letter_code
_entity_poly.pdbx_strand_id
1 'polypeptide(L)'
;MKKKNLRSRQWFDNPKDPEQTAIYLERYLNYGLTRKELQSGNPIIGIAQSGSDLTPCNRHFQSLSKRIKDGIRRAGGIPMEFPTHPIQETGKRPTAMLDRNLSYLSLVEVLYGYPIDGVILTTGCDKTTPAALMAAATVNIPAIVLSGGPMLDGVYKGKLAGSGTVIWEARRLLSKGKINYDEFMDMVSASAPSIGHCNTMGTASSMNSVAEALGMSLTGCAVIPAPYREREQISFETGKRIVGMVHEDLKPSKIMTRKAFENAVVVASAIGASSNCTTHLIAIAKHMGIKFDLSNWQKLGHAIPLLVNCQPAGEYLMESFYRAGGIPAVMKELMKHKKIHTNIMTVSGKNVGQNLKRKIDIDRSVIKTFEECLTEKAGFLVMKSNFFSSAVMKTSVISKEFRERFLSDPKKPNVFTGKAVVFEGPEDYHKRINSKKLKIDEKSILIIRGCGPVGYPGAAEVVNMQPPDRLLKQGINALPTLGDGRQSGTSESPSILHVSPESAVGGDLAIVRTGDKMTIDLNKRRVDLLISQSEFKKRRKKKKLLKIDNQTPWQEIFRDTVGQLEDGACIKSRSLYLDVATKKGIPRNSH
;
A
#
# COMPACT_ATOMS: atom_id res chain seq x y z
N MET A 1 -8.46 16.89 36.69
CA MET A 1 -8.11 15.67 35.92
C MET A 1 -6.94 14.99 36.60
N LYS A 2 -7.02 13.68 36.92
CA LYS A 2 -5.87 12.92 37.43
C LYS A 2 -4.74 12.99 36.40
N LYS A 3 -3.54 13.48 36.81
CA LYS A 3 -2.35 13.46 35.94
C LYS A 3 -2.10 12.01 35.51
N LYS A 4 -2.36 11.69 34.24
CA LYS A 4 -2.04 10.36 33.67
C LYS A 4 -0.54 10.14 33.70
N ASN A 5 -0.14 8.90 33.90
CA ASN A 5 1.26 8.48 33.92
C ASN A 5 1.78 8.50 32.47
N LEU A 6 2.38 9.61 32.04
CA LEU A 6 3.03 9.75 30.73
C LEU A 6 4.31 8.91 30.72
N ARG A 7 4.62 8.25 29.59
CA ARG A 7 5.88 7.50 29.41
C ARG A 7 7.10 8.42 29.56
N SER A 8 7.04 9.61 28.98
CA SER A 8 8.10 10.62 29.00
C SER A 8 8.55 11.01 30.42
N ARG A 9 7.69 10.89 31.40
CA ARG A 9 8.05 11.16 32.81
C ARG A 9 9.14 10.24 33.35
N GLN A 10 9.27 9.02 32.81
CA GLN A 10 10.33 8.10 33.22
C GLN A 10 11.72 8.60 32.84
N TRP A 11 11.80 9.46 31.84
CA TRP A 11 13.05 10.11 31.43
C TRP A 11 13.25 11.46 32.10
N PHE A 12 12.20 12.29 32.23
CA PHE A 12 12.34 13.70 32.59
C PHE A 12 11.83 14.08 33.98
N ASP A 13 11.08 13.22 34.66
CA ASP A 13 10.46 13.50 35.94
C ASP A 13 10.29 12.23 36.78
N ASN A 14 11.41 11.55 37.03
CA ASN A 14 11.48 10.33 37.83
C ASN A 14 12.24 10.55 39.14
N PRO A 15 11.56 10.92 40.26
CA PRO A 15 12.21 11.16 41.55
C PRO A 15 12.90 9.94 42.15
N LYS A 16 12.57 8.74 41.68
CA LYS A 16 13.19 7.49 42.13
C LYS A 16 14.56 7.24 41.51
N ASP A 17 14.87 7.95 40.43
CA ASP A 17 16.13 7.84 39.72
C ASP A 17 16.57 9.24 39.25
N PRO A 18 17.07 10.09 40.15
CA PRO A 18 17.41 11.47 39.85
C PRO A 18 18.65 11.60 38.96
N GLU A 19 19.59 10.66 39.03
CA GLU A 19 20.80 10.69 38.22
C GLU A 19 20.47 10.47 36.73
N GLN A 20 19.68 9.44 36.42
CA GLN A 20 19.19 9.22 35.05
C GLN A 20 18.34 10.38 34.56
N THR A 21 17.46 10.91 35.41
CA THR A 21 16.64 12.07 35.08
C THR A 21 17.52 13.28 34.69
N ALA A 22 18.59 13.51 35.46
CA ALA A 22 19.52 14.61 35.17
C ALA A 22 20.24 14.45 33.85
N ILE A 23 20.70 13.25 33.52
CA ILE A 23 21.36 12.94 32.24
C ILE A 23 20.44 13.26 31.06
N TYR A 24 19.19 12.82 31.10
CA TYR A 24 18.22 13.09 30.04
C TYR A 24 17.84 14.58 29.98
N LEU A 25 17.59 15.22 31.09
CA LEU A 25 17.31 16.66 31.14
C LEU A 25 18.43 17.47 30.48
N GLU A 26 19.69 17.23 30.90
CA GLU A 26 20.86 17.94 30.33
C GLU A 26 20.87 17.90 28.78
N ARG A 27 20.62 16.76 28.17
CA ARG A 27 20.63 16.60 26.71
C ARG A 27 19.52 17.40 26.01
N TYR A 28 18.33 17.47 26.59
CA TYR A 28 17.19 18.18 25.97
C TYR A 28 17.14 19.66 26.33
N LEU A 29 17.79 20.08 27.43
CA LEU A 29 18.04 21.51 27.72
C LEU A 29 18.97 22.13 26.66
N ASN A 30 19.95 21.36 26.17
CA ASN A 30 20.83 21.76 25.07
C ASN A 30 20.05 22.05 23.76
N TYR A 31 18.91 21.46 23.59
CA TYR A 31 18.00 21.68 22.46
C TYR A 31 17.17 22.97 22.58
N GLY A 32 17.24 23.66 23.72
CA GLY A 32 16.50 24.91 23.97
C GLY A 32 15.17 24.72 24.71
N LEU A 33 14.84 23.52 25.15
CA LEU A 33 13.71 23.28 26.04
C LEU A 33 14.11 23.63 27.48
N THR A 34 13.16 24.07 28.28
CA THR A 34 13.39 24.39 29.70
C THR A 34 13.06 23.17 30.58
N ARG A 35 13.68 23.10 31.74
CA ARG A 35 13.32 22.10 32.77
C ARG A 35 11.82 22.15 33.07
N LYS A 36 11.24 23.36 33.19
CA LYS A 36 9.82 23.56 33.46
C LYS A 36 8.93 22.93 32.40
N GLU A 37 9.30 23.04 31.11
CA GLU A 37 8.56 22.39 30.03
C GLU A 37 8.64 20.86 30.12
N LEU A 38 9.84 20.29 30.23
CA LEU A 38 10.06 18.85 30.28
C LEU A 38 9.40 18.17 31.50
N GLN A 39 9.32 18.87 32.65
CA GLN A 39 8.69 18.39 33.88
C GLN A 39 7.24 18.89 34.07
N SER A 40 6.66 19.60 33.09
CA SER A 40 5.31 20.16 33.17
C SER A 40 4.20 19.09 33.27
N GLY A 41 4.46 17.88 32.82
CA GLY A 41 3.46 16.83 32.61
C GLY A 41 2.67 17.00 31.32
N ASN A 42 3.15 17.83 30.39
CA ASN A 42 2.65 17.90 29.02
C ASN A 42 3.17 16.73 28.20
N PRO A 43 2.35 16.11 27.32
CA PRO A 43 2.80 14.97 26.55
C PRO A 43 3.83 15.35 25.49
N ILE A 44 4.84 14.51 25.32
CA ILE A 44 5.82 14.61 24.26
C ILE A 44 5.30 13.87 23.04
N ILE A 45 5.16 14.60 21.94
CA ILE A 45 4.61 14.10 20.69
C ILE A 45 5.71 13.98 19.64
N GLY A 46 6.00 12.75 19.24
CA GLY A 46 6.88 12.48 18.12
C GLY A 46 6.22 12.84 16.78
N ILE A 47 7.00 13.41 15.88
CA ILE A 47 6.62 13.57 14.47
C ILE A 47 7.57 12.70 13.66
N ALA A 48 7.09 11.55 13.20
CA ALA A 48 7.83 10.64 12.34
C ALA A 48 7.89 11.24 10.93
N GLN A 49 8.95 12.00 10.65
CA GLN A 49 9.12 12.81 9.44
C GLN A 49 9.60 11.95 8.27
N SER A 50 8.72 11.74 7.28
CA SER A 50 9.03 10.98 6.06
C SER A 50 9.48 11.86 4.87
N GLY A 51 9.50 13.17 5.02
CA GLY A 51 9.91 14.11 3.99
C GLY A 51 11.44 14.12 3.82
N SER A 52 11.88 13.99 2.57
CA SER A 52 13.29 13.97 2.18
C SER A 52 13.39 14.29 0.69
N ASP A 53 14.54 14.82 0.25
CA ASP A 53 14.81 15.03 -1.18
C ASP A 53 14.90 13.70 -1.95
N LEU A 54 15.20 12.58 -1.27
CA LEU A 54 15.16 11.24 -1.85
C LEU A 54 13.74 10.68 -1.96
N THR A 55 12.75 11.34 -1.35
CA THR A 55 11.34 10.93 -1.36
C THR A 55 10.43 12.05 -1.84
N PRO A 56 10.48 12.42 -3.15
CA PRO A 56 9.71 13.55 -3.69
C PRO A 56 8.22 13.50 -3.37
N CYS A 57 7.62 12.29 -3.31
CA CYS A 57 6.22 12.11 -2.92
C CYS A 57 5.89 12.63 -1.51
N ASN A 58 6.88 12.73 -0.62
CA ASN A 58 6.72 13.13 0.78
C ASN A 58 7.48 14.43 1.11
N ARG A 59 8.25 14.98 0.17
CA ARG A 59 9.17 16.10 0.42
C ARG A 59 8.50 17.29 1.10
N HIS A 60 7.27 17.61 0.75
CA HIS A 60 6.51 18.74 1.29
C HIS A 60 6.17 18.61 2.80
N PHE A 61 6.35 17.44 3.42
CA PHE A 61 6.26 17.33 4.88
C PHE A 61 7.31 18.16 5.62
N GLN A 62 8.45 18.49 4.99
CA GLN A 62 9.43 19.42 5.55
C GLN A 62 8.79 20.79 5.85
N SER A 63 7.85 21.26 5.01
CA SER A 63 7.08 22.49 5.24
C SER A 63 5.88 22.26 6.17
N LEU A 64 5.14 21.16 5.98
CA LEU A 64 3.96 20.87 6.78
C LEU A 64 4.26 20.61 8.26
N SER A 65 5.48 20.17 8.61
CA SER A 65 5.85 19.89 10.00
C SER A 65 5.74 21.12 10.89
N LYS A 66 5.90 22.34 10.36
CA LYS A 66 5.67 23.59 11.10
C LYS A 66 4.21 23.67 11.58
N ARG A 67 3.25 23.44 10.70
CA ARG A 67 1.83 23.46 11.04
C ARG A 67 1.43 22.35 12.00
N ILE A 68 2.04 21.17 11.89
CA ILE A 68 1.88 20.07 12.85
C ILE A 68 2.34 20.51 14.25
N LYS A 69 3.56 21.08 14.34
CA LYS A 69 4.13 21.59 15.61
C LYS A 69 3.25 22.66 16.24
N ASP A 70 2.71 23.59 15.44
CA ASP A 70 1.78 24.61 15.91
C ASP A 70 0.52 23.98 16.55
N GLY A 71 -0.05 22.96 15.92
CA GLY A 71 -1.20 22.22 16.44
C GLY A 71 -0.89 21.53 17.79
N ILE A 72 0.26 20.86 17.88
CA ILE A 72 0.71 20.19 19.11
C ILE A 72 0.88 21.20 20.25
N ARG A 73 1.62 22.30 20.01
CA ARG A 73 1.84 23.35 21.03
C ARG A 73 0.53 23.99 21.47
N ARG A 74 -0.38 24.26 20.53
CA ARG A 74 -1.71 24.84 20.83
C ARG A 74 -2.53 23.95 21.76
N ALA A 75 -2.34 22.63 21.69
CA ALA A 75 -3.02 21.67 22.56
C ALA A 75 -2.24 21.37 23.85
N GLY A 76 -1.09 22.03 24.10
CA GLY A 76 -0.27 21.87 25.30
C GLY A 76 0.71 20.69 25.22
N GLY A 77 0.99 20.17 24.02
CA GLY A 77 2.02 19.13 23.85
C GLY A 77 3.38 19.72 23.47
N ILE A 78 4.42 18.92 23.62
CA ILE A 78 5.81 19.24 23.25
C ILE A 78 6.14 18.46 21.97
N PRO A 79 6.33 19.11 20.81
CA PRO A 79 6.65 18.42 19.56
C PRO A 79 8.13 18.07 19.46
N MET A 80 8.42 16.82 19.12
CA MET A 80 9.76 16.32 18.78
C MET A 80 9.74 15.64 17.44
N GLU A 81 10.37 16.26 16.44
CA GLU A 81 10.46 15.74 15.09
C GLU A 81 11.71 14.88 14.92
N PHE A 82 11.58 13.74 14.25
CA PHE A 82 12.67 12.85 13.94
C PHE A 82 12.52 12.27 12.53
N PRO A 83 13.62 12.01 11.78
CA PRO A 83 13.56 11.47 10.44
C PRO A 83 13.17 9.99 10.48
N THR A 84 12.44 9.55 9.45
CA THR A 84 12.25 8.13 9.18
C THR A 84 13.10 7.68 8.00
N HIS A 85 13.28 6.38 7.83
CA HIS A 85 13.97 5.83 6.67
C HIS A 85 13.28 6.28 5.37
N PRO A 86 14.02 6.86 4.40
CA PRO A 86 13.45 7.37 3.16
C PRO A 86 12.94 6.23 2.28
N ILE A 87 11.68 6.30 1.86
CA ILE A 87 11.04 5.31 0.98
C ILE A 87 10.43 6.00 -0.23
N GLN A 88 10.88 5.62 -1.43
CA GLN A 88 10.34 6.08 -2.70
C GLN A 88 10.17 4.89 -3.65
N GLU A 89 8.92 4.49 -3.98
CA GLU A 89 8.66 3.27 -4.75
C GLU A 89 9.37 3.26 -6.10
N THR A 90 9.28 4.35 -6.85
CA THR A 90 9.85 4.44 -8.20
C THR A 90 11.30 4.92 -8.24
N GLY A 91 11.82 5.47 -7.16
CA GLY A 91 13.19 5.99 -7.07
C GLY A 91 14.20 5.02 -6.47
N LYS A 92 13.72 4.00 -5.76
CA LYS A 92 14.56 3.03 -5.05
C LYS A 92 14.73 1.73 -5.84
N ARG A 93 15.96 1.25 -5.93
CA ARG A 93 16.32 -0.07 -6.50
C ARG A 93 16.83 -1.01 -5.41
N PRO A 94 16.50 -2.30 -5.47
CA PRO A 94 15.70 -3.00 -6.47
C PRO A 94 14.20 -2.72 -6.32
N THR A 95 13.68 -2.48 -5.11
CA THR A 95 12.27 -2.14 -4.82
C THR A 95 12.11 -1.56 -3.42
N ALA A 96 11.22 -0.59 -3.25
CA ALA A 96 10.91 0.01 -1.95
C ALA A 96 10.18 -0.94 -0.98
N MET A 97 9.70 -2.09 -1.43
CA MET A 97 9.14 -3.13 -0.55
C MET A 97 10.20 -3.70 0.40
N LEU A 98 11.45 -3.76 -0.05
CA LEU A 98 12.61 -4.09 0.80
C LEU A 98 12.72 -3.11 1.98
N ASP A 99 12.54 -1.81 1.70
CA ASP A 99 12.63 -0.75 2.71
C ASP A 99 11.42 -0.69 3.65
N ARG A 100 10.24 -1.22 3.26
CA ARG A 100 9.07 -1.26 4.13
C ARG A 100 9.37 -1.92 5.47
N ASN A 101 10.06 -3.07 5.45
CA ASN A 101 10.40 -3.80 6.67
C ASN A 101 11.56 -3.13 7.44
N LEU A 102 12.52 -2.54 6.75
CA LEU A 102 13.61 -1.79 7.39
C LEU A 102 13.08 -0.55 8.11
N SER A 103 12.22 0.22 7.45
CA SER A 103 11.55 1.38 8.05
C SER A 103 10.67 0.99 9.23
N TYR A 104 9.95 -0.12 9.12
CA TYR A 104 9.15 -0.66 10.22
C TYR A 104 10.02 -0.95 11.45
N LEU A 105 11.13 -1.69 11.30
CA LEU A 105 12.03 -2.04 12.39
C LEU A 105 12.64 -0.79 13.03
N SER A 106 13.18 0.11 12.22
CA SER A 106 13.77 1.38 12.69
C SER A 106 12.74 2.21 13.47
N LEU A 107 11.51 2.31 12.97
CA LEU A 107 10.48 3.10 13.64
C LEU A 107 10.00 2.46 14.95
N VAL A 108 9.96 1.13 15.05
CA VAL A 108 9.67 0.44 16.33
C VAL A 108 10.72 0.79 17.37
N GLU A 109 12.02 0.74 17.03
CA GLU A 109 13.11 1.08 17.96
C GLU A 109 13.01 2.53 18.45
N VAL A 110 12.71 3.48 17.53
CA VAL A 110 12.54 4.89 17.92
C VAL A 110 11.32 5.07 18.83
N LEU A 111 10.16 4.53 18.47
CA LEU A 111 8.93 4.70 19.25
C LEU A 111 8.99 4.03 20.63
N TYR A 112 9.77 2.97 20.77
CA TYR A 112 9.95 2.26 22.03
C TYR A 112 11.06 2.89 22.88
N GLY A 113 12.21 3.21 22.27
CA GLY A 113 13.43 3.63 22.96
C GLY A 113 13.49 5.10 23.40
N TYR A 114 12.64 5.96 22.86
CA TYR A 114 12.64 7.41 23.14
C TYR A 114 11.42 7.86 23.95
N PRO A 115 11.50 9.04 24.64
CA PRO A 115 10.48 9.53 25.56
C PRO A 115 9.22 10.07 24.87
N ILE A 116 8.61 9.27 23.98
CA ILE A 116 7.47 9.66 23.15
C ILE A 116 6.19 9.12 23.76
N ASP A 117 5.21 10.00 24.07
CA ASP A 117 3.89 9.65 24.61
C ASP A 117 2.86 9.37 23.52
N GLY A 118 3.03 9.98 22.34
CA GLY A 118 2.20 9.78 21.17
C GLY A 118 2.93 10.19 19.89
N VAL A 119 2.50 9.72 18.74
CA VAL A 119 3.19 9.95 17.47
C VAL A 119 2.26 10.33 16.33
N ILE A 120 2.69 11.29 15.53
CA ILE A 120 2.12 11.58 14.20
C ILE A 120 2.99 10.89 13.16
N LEU A 121 2.35 10.03 12.37
CA LEU A 121 2.97 9.27 11.31
C LEU A 121 2.73 9.99 9.99
N THR A 122 3.73 10.68 9.46
CA THR A 122 3.62 11.33 8.15
C THR A 122 3.80 10.29 7.04
N THR A 123 2.83 10.19 6.15
CA THR A 123 2.78 9.16 5.11
C THR A 123 2.41 9.75 3.74
N GLY A 124 2.78 9.08 2.68
CA GLY A 124 2.44 9.52 1.32
C GLY A 124 2.75 8.44 0.29
N CYS A 125 4.03 8.13 0.10
CA CYS A 125 4.46 7.10 -0.84
C CYS A 125 4.02 5.68 -0.41
N ASP A 126 3.99 4.78 -1.36
CA ASP A 126 3.41 3.42 -1.32
C ASP A 126 3.71 2.62 -0.04
N LYS A 127 4.94 2.67 0.45
CA LYS A 127 5.41 1.82 1.55
C LYS A 127 5.53 2.55 2.88
N THR A 128 5.43 3.89 2.90
CA THR A 128 5.49 4.66 4.15
C THR A 128 4.27 4.37 5.03
N THR A 129 3.07 4.34 4.45
CA THR A 129 1.82 4.08 5.19
C THR A 129 1.81 2.69 5.84
N PRO A 130 2.08 1.57 5.13
CA PRO A 130 2.08 0.26 5.78
C PRO A 130 3.22 0.11 6.79
N ALA A 131 4.42 0.63 6.54
CA ALA A 131 5.53 0.57 7.50
C ALA A 131 5.17 1.29 8.82
N ALA A 132 4.61 2.49 8.71
CA ALA A 132 4.18 3.30 9.85
C ALA A 132 3.06 2.62 10.66
N LEU A 133 2.05 2.06 9.99
CA LEU A 133 0.95 1.35 10.66
C LEU A 133 1.41 0.04 11.31
N MET A 134 2.35 -0.69 10.71
CA MET A 134 2.97 -1.87 11.33
C MET A 134 3.71 -1.50 12.62
N ALA A 135 4.46 -0.39 12.63
CA ALA A 135 5.18 0.09 13.81
C ALA A 135 4.21 0.56 14.90
N ALA A 136 3.19 1.34 14.54
CA ALA A 136 2.16 1.78 15.46
C ALA A 136 1.42 0.59 16.11
N ALA A 137 1.12 -0.45 15.32
CA ALA A 137 0.51 -1.69 15.78
C ALA A 137 1.40 -2.42 16.80
N THR A 138 2.70 -2.51 16.52
CA THR A 138 3.66 -3.23 17.36
C THR A 138 3.90 -2.53 18.70
N VAL A 139 4.18 -1.21 18.67
CA VAL A 139 4.52 -0.45 19.90
C VAL A 139 3.27 -0.11 20.70
N ASN A 140 2.17 0.22 20.04
CA ASN A 140 0.86 0.51 20.61
C ASN A 140 0.82 1.70 21.58
N ILE A 141 1.50 2.78 21.23
CA ILE A 141 1.28 4.10 21.83
C ILE A 141 0.25 4.88 21.00
N PRO A 142 -0.41 5.93 21.54
CA PRO A 142 -1.28 6.79 20.75
C PRO A 142 -0.62 7.24 19.45
N ALA A 143 -1.26 6.94 18.32
CA ALA A 143 -0.71 7.19 16.99
C ALA A 143 -1.78 7.63 16.02
N ILE A 144 -1.46 8.61 15.17
CA ILE A 144 -2.34 9.13 14.13
C ILE A 144 -1.58 9.28 12.81
N VAL A 145 -2.20 8.87 11.72
CA VAL A 145 -1.65 9.02 10.37
C VAL A 145 -2.03 10.37 9.78
N LEU A 146 -1.05 11.07 9.24
CA LEU A 146 -1.24 12.26 8.42
C LEU A 146 -0.76 11.95 7.01
N SER A 147 -1.68 11.83 6.06
CA SER A 147 -1.36 11.69 4.64
C SER A 147 -0.80 13.00 4.07
N GLY A 148 0.21 12.92 3.21
CA GLY A 148 0.73 14.08 2.46
C GLY A 148 -0.19 14.53 1.33
N GLY A 149 -1.04 13.64 0.85
CA GLY A 149 -1.97 13.90 -0.24
C GLY A 149 -1.39 13.71 -1.65
N PRO A 150 -2.28 13.52 -2.63
CA PRO A 150 -1.90 13.37 -4.03
C PRO A 150 -1.47 14.70 -4.66
N MET A 151 -0.76 14.63 -5.78
CA MET A 151 -0.60 15.74 -6.71
C MET A 151 -1.95 16.22 -7.25
N LEU A 152 -1.98 17.40 -7.86
CA LEU A 152 -3.10 17.88 -8.66
C LEU A 152 -3.31 16.99 -9.90
N ASP A 153 -4.46 17.15 -10.55
CA ASP A 153 -4.75 16.43 -11.79
C ASP A 153 -3.84 16.93 -12.91
N GLY A 154 -3.07 16.01 -13.50
CA GLY A 154 -2.22 16.28 -14.65
C GLY A 154 -3.04 16.39 -15.94
N VAL A 155 -2.60 17.25 -16.87
CA VAL A 155 -3.27 17.44 -18.17
C VAL A 155 -2.23 17.51 -19.28
N TYR A 156 -2.42 16.73 -20.34
CA TYR A 156 -1.65 16.77 -21.57
C TYR A 156 -2.56 16.91 -22.79
N LYS A 157 -2.39 17.99 -23.57
CA LYS A 157 -3.20 18.28 -24.77
C LYS A 157 -4.72 18.16 -24.51
N GLY A 158 -5.18 18.70 -23.35
CA GLY A 158 -6.61 18.73 -22.96
C GLY A 158 -7.16 17.42 -22.39
N LYS A 159 -6.34 16.38 -22.22
CA LYS A 159 -6.73 15.10 -21.59
C LYS A 159 -6.05 14.92 -20.24
N LEU A 160 -6.74 14.25 -19.33
CA LEU A 160 -6.16 13.90 -18.03
C LEU A 160 -4.95 12.97 -18.22
N ALA A 161 -3.84 13.32 -17.59
CA ALA A 161 -2.59 12.57 -17.59
C ALA A 161 -2.28 12.10 -16.17
N GLY A 162 -2.65 10.88 -15.84
CA GLY A 162 -2.44 10.31 -14.52
C GLY A 162 -1.03 9.77 -14.33
N SER A 163 -0.44 10.05 -13.17
CA SER A 163 0.87 9.54 -12.78
C SER A 163 0.91 8.01 -12.84
N GLY A 164 1.82 7.47 -13.62
CA GLY A 164 1.97 6.04 -13.88
C GLY A 164 1.05 5.52 -14.98
N THR A 165 -0.22 5.91 -15.06
CA THR A 165 -1.13 5.46 -16.13
C THR A 165 -0.72 6.01 -17.50
N VAL A 166 -0.29 7.26 -17.55
CA VAL A 166 0.19 7.90 -18.77
C VAL A 166 1.37 7.16 -19.41
N ILE A 167 2.21 6.51 -18.63
CA ILE A 167 3.37 5.75 -19.14
C ILE A 167 2.91 4.56 -19.99
N TRP A 168 1.83 3.90 -19.62
CA TRP A 168 1.26 2.77 -20.38
C TRP A 168 0.69 3.23 -21.72
N GLU A 169 0.00 4.36 -21.73
CA GLU A 169 -0.51 4.97 -22.96
C GLU A 169 0.62 5.46 -23.87
N ALA A 170 1.57 6.22 -23.33
CA ALA A 170 2.70 6.75 -24.07
C ALA A 170 3.54 5.64 -24.70
N ARG A 171 3.76 4.52 -23.99
CA ARG A 171 4.45 3.35 -24.55
C ARG A 171 3.69 2.71 -25.70
N ARG A 172 2.36 2.59 -25.61
CA ARG A 172 1.53 2.11 -26.72
C ARG A 172 1.64 3.01 -27.97
N LEU A 173 1.64 4.33 -27.74
CA LEU A 173 1.77 5.32 -28.83
C LEU A 173 3.17 5.28 -29.45
N LEU A 174 4.21 5.18 -28.66
CA LEU A 174 5.61 5.05 -29.11
C LEU A 174 5.80 3.76 -29.93
N SER A 175 5.30 2.62 -29.44
CA SER A 175 5.38 1.34 -30.17
C SER A 175 4.66 1.37 -31.52
N LYS A 176 3.62 2.19 -31.67
CA LYS A 176 2.88 2.42 -32.91
C LYS A 176 3.52 3.49 -33.82
N GLY A 177 4.61 4.12 -33.38
CA GLY A 177 5.25 5.22 -34.10
C GLY A 177 4.40 6.49 -34.18
N LYS A 178 3.43 6.67 -33.26
CA LYS A 178 2.54 7.85 -33.24
C LYS A 178 3.12 9.03 -32.45
N ILE A 179 4.11 8.78 -31.61
CA ILE A 179 4.88 9.77 -30.87
C ILE A 179 6.37 9.40 -30.92
N ASN A 180 7.23 10.40 -30.74
CA ASN A 180 8.67 10.22 -30.58
C ASN A 180 9.06 10.19 -29.09
N TYR A 181 10.37 10.13 -28.79
CA TYR A 181 10.90 10.10 -27.42
C TYR A 181 10.58 11.38 -26.66
N ASP A 182 10.71 12.55 -27.26
CA ASP A 182 10.49 13.84 -26.60
C ASP A 182 9.01 14.02 -26.27
N GLU A 183 8.10 13.70 -27.18
CA GLU A 183 6.66 13.69 -26.91
C GLU A 183 6.27 12.67 -25.81
N PHE A 184 6.97 11.52 -25.75
CA PHE A 184 6.80 10.57 -24.63
C PHE A 184 7.17 11.22 -23.30
N MET A 185 8.32 11.91 -23.24
CA MET A 185 8.77 12.60 -22.00
C MET A 185 7.85 13.76 -21.64
N ASP A 186 7.33 14.50 -22.60
CA ASP A 186 6.36 15.58 -22.37
C ASP A 186 5.06 15.05 -21.76
N MET A 187 4.53 13.93 -22.29
CA MET A 187 3.35 13.28 -21.72
C MET A 187 3.57 12.87 -20.25
N VAL A 188 4.73 12.28 -19.97
CA VAL A 188 5.08 11.85 -18.61
C VAL A 188 5.26 13.06 -17.69
N SER A 189 5.93 14.11 -18.13
CA SER A 189 6.16 15.34 -17.37
C SER A 189 4.83 16.01 -16.99
N ALA A 190 3.85 16.04 -17.89
CA ALA A 190 2.53 16.60 -17.65
C ALA A 190 1.73 15.84 -16.58
N SER A 191 2.09 14.61 -16.26
CA SER A 191 1.43 13.81 -15.21
C SER A 191 1.88 14.13 -13.78
N ALA A 192 2.89 14.99 -13.62
CA ALA A 192 3.45 15.39 -12.33
C ALA A 192 3.37 16.92 -12.12
N PRO A 193 2.18 17.51 -12.04
CA PRO A 193 1.97 18.97 -12.08
C PRO A 193 2.27 19.70 -10.76
N SER A 194 2.45 18.97 -9.65
CA SER A 194 2.62 19.59 -8.31
C SER A 194 3.37 18.68 -7.34
N ILE A 195 3.60 19.19 -6.13
CA ILE A 195 4.00 18.37 -4.97
C ILE A 195 2.90 17.34 -4.64
N GLY A 196 3.27 16.25 -3.98
CA GLY A 196 2.37 15.18 -3.55
C GLY A 196 2.77 13.81 -4.07
N HIS A 197 2.06 12.78 -3.64
CA HIS A 197 2.21 11.43 -4.20
C HIS A 197 1.41 11.27 -5.50
N CYS A 198 1.50 10.10 -6.15
CA CYS A 198 0.77 9.82 -7.39
C CYS A 198 -0.71 10.23 -7.31
N ASN A 199 -1.20 10.89 -8.37
CA ASN A 199 -2.57 11.41 -8.50
C ASN A 199 -3.57 10.41 -9.10
N THR A 200 -3.21 9.14 -9.18
CA THR A 200 -4.09 8.01 -9.55
C THR A 200 -4.44 7.17 -8.33
N MET A 201 -5.40 6.25 -8.43
CA MET A 201 -5.71 5.24 -7.40
C MET A 201 -4.63 4.12 -7.40
N GLY A 202 -3.36 4.52 -7.42
CA GLY A 202 -2.20 3.68 -7.22
C GLY A 202 -2.04 3.26 -5.75
N THR A 203 -0.90 2.65 -5.40
CA THR A 203 -0.70 2.12 -4.03
C THR A 203 -0.63 3.23 -2.98
N ALA A 204 -0.05 4.39 -3.30
CA ALA A 204 0.01 5.52 -2.39
C ALA A 204 -1.39 6.01 -1.98
N SER A 205 -2.24 6.39 -2.94
CA SER A 205 -3.63 6.80 -2.69
C SER A 205 -4.45 5.70 -2.02
N SER A 206 -4.27 4.45 -2.47
CA SER A 206 -4.98 3.30 -1.89
C SER A 206 -4.63 3.08 -0.42
N MET A 207 -3.35 3.10 -0.04
CA MET A 207 -2.95 2.85 1.35
C MET A 207 -3.28 4.00 2.29
N ASN A 208 -3.23 5.26 1.83
CA ASN A 208 -3.71 6.40 2.61
C ASN A 208 -5.25 6.33 2.80
N SER A 209 -5.99 5.92 1.79
CA SER A 209 -7.44 5.65 1.87
C SER A 209 -7.77 4.50 2.84
N VAL A 210 -6.99 3.43 2.80
CA VAL A 210 -7.08 2.30 3.75
C VAL A 210 -6.79 2.74 5.18
N ALA A 211 -5.80 3.61 5.41
CA ALA A 211 -5.50 4.16 6.74
C ALA A 211 -6.68 4.97 7.30
N GLU A 212 -7.37 5.75 6.45
CA GLU A 212 -8.59 6.47 6.83
C GLU A 212 -9.74 5.51 7.12
N ALA A 213 -9.95 4.50 6.29
CA ALA A 213 -10.98 3.48 6.49
C ALA A 213 -10.76 2.62 7.76
N LEU A 214 -9.50 2.38 8.15
CA LEU A 214 -9.12 1.78 9.42
C LEU A 214 -9.43 2.69 10.63
N GLY A 215 -9.72 3.97 10.41
CA GLY A 215 -9.91 4.95 11.47
C GLY A 215 -8.62 5.59 12.00
N MET A 216 -7.47 5.39 11.35
CA MET A 216 -6.16 5.87 11.80
C MET A 216 -5.82 7.30 11.32
N SER A 217 -6.63 7.90 10.44
CA SER A 217 -6.53 9.30 10.00
C SER A 217 -7.80 10.08 10.37
N LEU A 218 -7.69 11.39 10.48
CA LEU A 218 -8.88 12.25 10.55
C LEU A 218 -9.71 12.09 9.28
N THR A 219 -11.03 12.13 9.42
CA THR A 219 -11.98 11.92 8.32
C THR A 219 -11.80 12.94 7.21
N GLY A 220 -11.57 12.48 5.99
CA GLY A 220 -11.30 13.28 4.79
C GLY A 220 -9.81 13.61 4.58
N CYS A 221 -8.91 13.13 5.45
CA CYS A 221 -7.48 13.42 5.35
C CYS A 221 -6.80 12.78 4.13
N ALA A 222 -7.18 11.55 3.74
CA ALA A 222 -6.40 10.73 2.81
C ALA A 222 -6.15 11.41 1.46
N VAL A 223 -7.16 12.04 0.88
CA VAL A 223 -7.16 12.49 -0.52
C VAL A 223 -7.17 14.01 -0.72
N ILE A 224 -7.03 14.82 0.33
CA ILE A 224 -6.80 16.26 0.15
C ILE A 224 -5.54 16.44 -0.70
N PRO A 225 -5.57 17.15 -1.84
CA PRO A 225 -4.36 17.38 -2.63
C PRO A 225 -3.25 18.08 -1.83
N ALA A 226 -2.01 17.69 -2.10
CA ALA A 226 -0.86 18.20 -1.33
C ALA A 226 -0.72 19.73 -1.33
N PRO A 227 -0.93 20.46 -2.45
CA PRO A 227 -0.79 21.92 -2.47
C PRO A 227 -2.03 22.68 -1.96
N TYR A 228 -3.12 22.01 -1.55
CA TYR A 228 -4.32 22.68 -1.06
C TYR A 228 -4.12 23.23 0.36
N ARG A 229 -4.69 24.41 0.66
CA ARG A 229 -4.70 25.01 2.01
C ARG A 229 -5.30 24.07 3.07
N GLU A 230 -6.26 23.24 2.68
CA GLU A 230 -6.90 22.25 3.54
C GLU A 230 -5.90 21.20 4.04
N ARG A 231 -4.80 20.98 3.32
CA ARG A 231 -3.69 20.11 3.74
C ARG A 231 -2.96 20.70 4.95
N GLU A 232 -2.72 22.00 4.99
CA GLU A 232 -2.15 22.67 6.16
C GLU A 232 -3.12 22.68 7.35
N GLN A 233 -4.41 22.91 7.08
CA GLN A 233 -5.45 22.90 8.11
C GLN A 233 -5.57 21.54 8.78
N ILE A 234 -5.63 20.44 8.02
CA ILE A 234 -5.72 19.09 8.59
C ILE A 234 -4.43 18.71 9.31
N SER A 235 -3.27 19.23 8.90
CA SER A 235 -1.99 19.04 9.59
C SER A 235 -2.02 19.65 10.98
N PHE A 236 -2.53 20.88 11.11
CA PHE A 236 -2.73 21.56 12.39
C PHE A 236 -3.72 20.80 13.29
N GLU A 237 -4.87 20.40 12.76
CA GLU A 237 -5.87 19.64 13.52
C GLU A 237 -5.36 18.25 13.95
N THR A 238 -4.53 17.59 13.11
CA THR A 238 -3.85 16.35 13.47
C THR A 238 -2.90 16.57 14.64
N GLY A 239 -2.14 17.67 14.63
CA GLY A 239 -1.27 18.08 15.73
C GLY A 239 -2.03 18.30 17.04
N LYS A 240 -3.18 18.95 17.00
CA LYS A 240 -4.05 19.10 18.18
C LYS A 240 -4.60 17.76 18.66
N ARG A 241 -5.08 16.94 17.72
CA ARG A 241 -5.80 15.70 18.04
C ARG A 241 -4.92 14.68 18.75
N ILE A 242 -3.67 14.51 18.35
CA ILE A 242 -2.77 13.53 18.97
C ILE A 242 -2.55 13.80 20.47
N VAL A 243 -2.49 15.06 20.89
CA VAL A 243 -2.38 15.44 22.32
C VAL A 243 -3.63 14.95 23.08
N GLY A 244 -4.83 15.16 22.53
CA GLY A 244 -6.06 14.62 23.08
C GLY A 244 -6.06 13.09 23.17
N MET A 245 -5.57 12.40 22.13
CA MET A 245 -5.47 10.94 22.11
C MET A 245 -4.56 10.40 23.22
N VAL A 246 -3.46 11.10 23.54
CA VAL A 246 -2.59 10.74 24.67
C VAL A 246 -3.36 10.84 25.99
N HIS A 247 -4.11 11.93 26.21
CA HIS A 247 -4.92 12.11 27.42
C HIS A 247 -6.06 11.08 27.52
N GLU A 248 -6.63 10.65 26.42
CA GLU A 248 -7.67 9.63 26.33
C GLU A 248 -7.12 8.20 26.38
N ASP A 249 -5.81 8.01 26.27
CA ASP A 249 -5.16 6.71 26.07
C ASP A 249 -5.75 5.97 24.85
N LEU A 250 -5.99 6.72 23.78
CA LEU A 250 -6.55 6.18 22.54
C LEU A 250 -5.43 5.63 21.65
N LYS A 251 -5.25 4.31 21.72
CA LYS A 251 -4.16 3.56 21.08
C LYS A 251 -4.62 2.85 19.81
N PRO A 252 -3.69 2.46 18.91
CA PRO A 252 -3.99 1.66 17.73
C PRO A 252 -4.83 0.40 18.02
N SER A 253 -4.59 -0.29 19.14
CA SER A 253 -5.36 -1.48 19.53
C SER A 253 -6.85 -1.23 19.81
N LYS A 254 -7.24 0.00 20.15
CA LYS A 254 -8.64 0.40 20.31
C LYS A 254 -9.32 0.78 18.98
N ILE A 255 -8.53 1.09 17.97
CA ILE A 255 -8.99 1.58 16.65
C ILE A 255 -8.92 0.47 15.61
N MET A 256 -7.74 -0.11 15.39
CA MET A 256 -7.49 -1.15 14.38
C MET A 256 -8.00 -2.51 14.85
N THR A 257 -9.31 -2.60 15.11
CA THR A 257 -10.00 -3.84 15.48
C THR A 257 -10.27 -4.71 14.24
N ARG A 258 -10.67 -5.97 14.44
CA ARG A 258 -11.08 -6.86 13.35
C ARG A 258 -12.10 -6.20 12.41
N LYS A 259 -13.12 -5.53 12.95
CA LYS A 259 -14.14 -4.82 12.17
C LYS A 259 -13.58 -3.64 11.38
N ALA A 260 -12.53 -2.96 11.89
CA ALA A 260 -11.84 -1.92 11.15
C ALA A 260 -11.13 -2.48 9.91
N PHE A 261 -10.48 -3.64 10.02
CA PHE A 261 -9.88 -4.34 8.87
C PHE A 261 -10.94 -4.79 7.86
N GLU A 262 -12.10 -5.23 8.30
CA GLU A 262 -13.21 -5.57 7.42
C GLU A 262 -13.70 -4.35 6.63
N ASN A 263 -13.86 -3.20 7.30
CA ASN A 263 -14.16 -1.93 6.61
C ASN A 263 -13.09 -1.54 5.60
N ALA A 264 -11.82 -1.70 5.95
CA ALA A 264 -10.71 -1.38 5.06
C ALA A 264 -10.73 -2.22 3.77
N VAL A 265 -11.05 -3.52 3.85
CA VAL A 265 -11.22 -4.38 2.67
C VAL A 265 -12.38 -3.93 1.79
N VAL A 266 -13.52 -3.60 2.40
CA VAL A 266 -14.72 -3.15 1.68
C VAL A 266 -14.45 -1.82 0.96
N VAL A 267 -13.85 -0.85 1.66
CA VAL A 267 -13.50 0.45 1.06
C VAL A 267 -12.47 0.28 -0.05
N ALA A 268 -11.40 -0.51 0.19
CA ALA A 268 -10.37 -0.79 -0.82
C ALA A 268 -10.98 -1.41 -2.10
N SER A 269 -11.96 -2.29 -1.94
CA SER A 269 -12.67 -2.90 -3.08
C SER A 269 -13.52 -1.88 -3.83
N ALA A 270 -14.27 -1.05 -3.10
CA ALA A 270 -15.16 -0.03 -3.69
C ALA A 270 -14.41 1.07 -4.45
N ILE A 271 -13.19 1.40 -4.03
CA ILE A 271 -12.36 2.42 -4.71
C ILE A 271 -11.47 1.86 -5.82
N GLY A 272 -11.50 0.54 -6.08
CA GLY A 272 -10.59 -0.10 -7.04
C GLY A 272 -9.12 0.01 -6.65
N ALA A 273 -8.80 -0.19 -5.36
CA ALA A 273 -7.48 -0.03 -4.80
C ALA A 273 -6.40 -0.91 -5.46
N SER A 274 -5.14 -0.58 -5.23
CA SER A 274 -3.98 -1.37 -5.66
C SER A 274 -4.00 -2.79 -5.05
N SER A 275 -3.61 -3.78 -5.83
CA SER A 275 -3.41 -5.16 -5.37
C SER A 275 -2.39 -5.28 -4.23
N ASN A 276 -1.46 -4.34 -4.13
CA ASN A 276 -0.50 -4.28 -3.03
C ASN A 276 -1.17 -4.14 -1.64
N CYS A 277 -2.38 -3.57 -1.59
CA CYS A 277 -3.15 -3.45 -0.35
C CYS A 277 -3.43 -4.81 0.30
N THR A 278 -3.56 -5.89 -0.47
CA THR A 278 -3.79 -7.24 0.09
C THR A 278 -2.65 -7.66 1.00
N THR A 279 -1.42 -7.57 0.53
CA THR A 279 -0.22 -7.90 1.30
C THR A 279 -0.01 -6.94 2.47
N HIS A 280 -0.22 -5.62 2.25
CA HIS A 280 0.02 -4.62 3.29
C HIS A 280 -0.98 -4.71 4.44
N LEU A 281 -2.27 -4.91 4.14
CA LEU A 281 -3.30 -5.01 5.17
C LEU A 281 -3.14 -6.29 6.01
N ILE A 282 -2.75 -7.42 5.37
CA ILE A 282 -2.40 -8.66 6.07
C ILE A 282 -1.20 -8.43 7.00
N ALA A 283 -0.18 -7.71 6.54
CA ALA A 283 0.97 -7.37 7.36
C ALA A 283 0.58 -6.55 8.61
N ILE A 284 -0.20 -5.49 8.44
CA ILE A 284 -0.66 -4.64 9.55
C ILE A 284 -1.50 -5.46 10.53
N ALA A 285 -2.44 -6.28 10.04
CA ALA A 285 -3.27 -7.15 10.88
C ALA A 285 -2.43 -8.13 11.70
N LYS A 286 -1.38 -8.70 11.11
CA LYS A 286 -0.43 -9.58 11.80
C LYS A 286 0.27 -8.88 12.96
N HIS A 287 0.70 -7.63 12.78
CA HIS A 287 1.29 -6.81 13.84
C HIS A 287 0.29 -6.35 14.91
N MET A 288 -1.02 -6.45 14.63
CA MET A 288 -2.10 -6.29 15.63
C MET A 288 -2.47 -7.62 16.32
N GLY A 289 -1.89 -8.74 15.94
CA GLY A 289 -2.29 -10.07 16.41
C GLY A 289 -3.66 -10.53 15.90
N ILE A 290 -4.15 -9.92 14.82
CA ILE A 290 -5.44 -10.24 14.21
C ILE A 290 -5.22 -11.27 13.10
N LYS A 291 -5.89 -12.43 13.21
CA LYS A 291 -5.88 -13.44 12.14
C LYS A 291 -6.64 -12.89 10.92
N PHE A 292 -5.90 -12.53 9.89
CA PHE A 292 -6.41 -11.92 8.67
C PHE A 292 -5.61 -12.41 7.46
N ASP A 293 -6.27 -12.91 6.43
CA ASP A 293 -5.65 -13.55 5.27
C ASP A 293 -6.40 -13.24 3.96
N LEU A 294 -5.95 -13.82 2.85
CA LEU A 294 -6.56 -13.64 1.53
C LEU A 294 -8.02 -14.12 1.47
N SER A 295 -8.43 -15.09 2.31
CA SER A 295 -9.82 -15.54 2.34
C SER A 295 -10.78 -14.43 2.79
N ASN A 296 -10.33 -13.52 3.64
CA ASN A 296 -11.10 -12.35 4.05
C ASN A 296 -11.30 -11.36 2.88
N TRP A 297 -10.27 -11.16 2.05
CA TRP A 297 -10.39 -10.36 0.83
C TRP A 297 -11.41 -10.94 -0.14
N GLN A 298 -11.38 -12.26 -0.35
CA GLN A 298 -12.36 -12.95 -1.19
C GLN A 298 -13.78 -12.83 -0.64
N LYS A 299 -13.95 -13.08 0.67
CA LYS A 299 -15.27 -13.15 1.31
C LYS A 299 -15.93 -11.77 1.43
N LEU A 300 -15.16 -10.75 1.84
CA LEU A 300 -15.68 -9.42 2.17
C LEU A 300 -15.62 -8.46 0.97
N GLY A 301 -14.56 -8.58 0.16
CA GLY A 301 -14.25 -7.60 -0.87
C GLY A 301 -14.76 -7.94 -2.26
N HIS A 302 -14.67 -9.21 -2.68
CA HIS A 302 -14.92 -9.58 -4.08
C HIS A 302 -16.29 -9.13 -4.62
N ALA A 303 -17.34 -9.23 -3.82
CA ALA A 303 -18.71 -8.86 -4.21
C ALA A 303 -19.01 -7.35 -4.10
N ILE A 304 -18.04 -6.54 -3.68
CA ILE A 304 -18.21 -5.09 -3.59
C ILE A 304 -18.09 -4.47 -4.98
N PRO A 305 -19.01 -3.58 -5.38
CA PRO A 305 -18.96 -2.91 -6.66
C PRO A 305 -17.86 -1.82 -6.69
N LEU A 306 -17.38 -1.49 -7.89
CA LEU A 306 -16.50 -0.36 -8.14
C LEU A 306 -17.34 0.92 -8.16
N LEU A 307 -17.15 1.76 -7.14
CA LEU A 307 -17.89 3.02 -6.99
C LEU A 307 -17.10 4.24 -7.46
N VAL A 308 -15.76 4.16 -7.47
CA VAL A 308 -14.90 5.31 -7.77
C VAL A 308 -14.37 5.24 -9.20
N ASN A 309 -14.75 6.25 -10.00
CA ASN A 309 -14.38 6.37 -11.41
C ASN A 309 -13.01 7.05 -11.56
N CYS A 310 -11.97 6.43 -10.99
CA CYS A 310 -10.61 6.96 -11.05
C CYS A 310 -9.62 5.99 -11.70
N GLN A 311 -8.65 6.53 -12.41
CA GLN A 311 -7.56 5.75 -13.03
C GLN A 311 -6.80 4.92 -11.99
N PRO A 312 -6.41 3.67 -12.32
CA PRO A 312 -6.46 3.03 -13.63
C PRO A 312 -7.78 2.32 -13.96
N ALA A 313 -8.73 2.22 -13.05
CA ALA A 313 -9.99 1.49 -13.25
C ALA A 313 -11.12 2.38 -13.81
N GLY A 314 -10.90 3.66 -13.93
CA GLY A 314 -11.84 4.68 -14.40
C GLY A 314 -11.13 5.84 -15.10
N GLU A 315 -11.76 7.00 -15.13
CA GLU A 315 -11.39 8.14 -15.97
C GLU A 315 -10.69 9.27 -15.22
N TYR A 316 -11.18 9.61 -14.02
CA TYR A 316 -10.74 10.78 -13.26
C TYR A 316 -9.45 10.52 -12.46
N LEU A 317 -8.94 11.57 -11.82
CA LEU A 317 -7.76 11.53 -10.96
C LEU A 317 -8.13 11.92 -9.50
N MET A 318 -7.12 12.00 -8.62
CA MET A 318 -7.36 12.11 -7.19
C MET A 318 -7.85 13.50 -6.74
N GLU A 319 -7.53 14.58 -7.43
CA GLU A 319 -8.08 15.90 -7.14
C GLU A 319 -9.59 15.93 -7.42
N SER A 320 -10.01 15.37 -8.55
CA SER A 320 -11.42 15.19 -8.88
C SER A 320 -12.13 14.31 -7.84
N PHE A 321 -11.48 13.26 -7.35
CA PHE A 321 -12.02 12.40 -6.29
C PHE A 321 -12.18 13.15 -4.95
N TYR A 322 -11.21 13.99 -4.59
CA TYR A 322 -11.31 14.84 -3.40
C TYR A 322 -12.52 15.78 -3.51
N ARG A 323 -12.66 16.50 -4.63
CA ARG A 323 -13.77 17.42 -4.87
C ARG A 323 -15.14 16.74 -4.87
N ALA A 324 -15.19 15.48 -5.30
CA ALA A 324 -16.40 14.65 -5.28
C ALA A 324 -16.80 14.15 -3.87
N GLY A 325 -16.01 14.46 -2.83
CA GLY A 325 -16.29 14.09 -1.44
C GLY A 325 -15.37 13.02 -0.85
N GLY A 326 -14.48 12.43 -1.65
CA GLY A 326 -13.40 11.53 -1.22
C GLY A 326 -13.86 10.29 -0.47
N ILE A 327 -13.01 9.78 0.42
CA ILE A 327 -13.29 8.56 1.21
C ILE A 327 -14.55 8.67 2.07
N PRO A 328 -14.85 9.81 2.73
CA PRO A 328 -16.10 9.92 3.49
C PRO A 328 -17.36 9.74 2.64
N ALA A 329 -17.36 10.19 1.38
CA ALA A 329 -18.49 10.01 0.46
C ALA A 329 -18.67 8.53 0.08
N VAL A 330 -17.57 7.83 -0.23
CA VAL A 330 -17.59 6.38 -0.48
C VAL A 330 -18.08 5.60 0.73
N MET A 331 -17.58 5.93 1.93
CA MET A 331 -18.03 5.27 3.17
C MET A 331 -19.50 5.56 3.47
N LYS A 332 -20.03 6.75 3.15
CA LYS A 332 -21.47 7.03 3.25
C LYS A 332 -22.31 6.14 2.35
N GLU A 333 -21.89 5.98 1.10
CA GLU A 333 -22.58 5.09 0.16
C GLU A 333 -22.56 3.63 0.66
N LEU A 334 -21.40 3.15 1.11
CA LEU A 334 -21.26 1.82 1.71
C LEU A 334 -22.09 1.63 2.99
N MET A 335 -22.20 2.68 3.82
CA MET A 335 -23.01 2.68 5.03
C MET A 335 -24.51 2.58 4.71
N LYS A 336 -24.99 3.32 3.70
CA LYS A 336 -26.38 3.26 3.21
C LYS A 336 -26.79 1.83 2.84
N HIS A 337 -25.86 1.07 2.24
CA HIS A 337 -26.05 -0.33 1.85
C HIS A 337 -25.62 -1.34 2.92
N LYS A 338 -25.36 -0.90 4.17
CA LYS A 338 -24.99 -1.76 5.31
C LYS A 338 -23.73 -2.63 5.03
N LYS A 339 -22.79 -2.12 4.24
CA LYS A 339 -21.56 -2.83 3.87
C LYS A 339 -20.39 -2.58 4.81
N ILE A 340 -20.46 -1.57 5.67
CA ILE A 340 -19.43 -1.24 6.66
C ILE A 340 -19.97 -1.22 8.08
N HIS A 341 -19.09 -1.50 9.02
CA HIS A 341 -19.36 -1.36 10.44
C HIS A 341 -19.23 0.11 10.85
N THR A 342 -20.28 0.67 11.44
CA THR A 342 -20.34 2.10 11.82
C THR A 342 -19.92 2.36 13.26
N ASN A 343 -20.02 1.34 14.14
CA ASN A 343 -19.68 1.46 15.55
C ASN A 343 -18.22 1.04 15.82
N ILE A 344 -17.27 1.69 15.13
CA ILE A 344 -15.83 1.47 15.29
C ILE A 344 -15.21 2.80 15.66
N MET A 345 -14.39 2.79 16.72
CA MET A 345 -13.64 3.95 17.18
C MET A 345 -12.62 4.40 16.12
N THR A 346 -12.44 5.71 15.99
CA THR A 346 -11.42 6.31 15.12
C THR A 346 -10.54 7.27 15.91
N VAL A 347 -9.44 7.71 15.32
CA VAL A 347 -8.54 8.71 15.94
C VAL A 347 -9.26 10.00 16.33
N SER A 348 -10.41 10.34 15.72
CA SER A 348 -11.17 11.53 16.09
C SER A 348 -11.80 11.49 17.49
N GLY A 349 -11.79 10.33 18.16
CA GLY A 349 -12.53 10.09 19.40
C GLY A 349 -14.02 9.81 19.21
N LYS A 350 -14.44 9.71 17.95
CA LYS A 350 -15.81 9.38 17.52
C LYS A 350 -15.79 8.07 16.72
N ASN A 351 -16.93 7.39 16.68
CA ASN A 351 -17.05 6.23 15.81
C ASN A 351 -17.27 6.64 14.34
N VAL A 352 -17.12 5.67 13.43
CA VAL A 352 -17.30 5.88 11.98
C VAL A 352 -18.64 6.49 11.66
N GLY A 353 -19.75 5.99 12.22
CA GLY A 353 -21.10 6.51 11.96
C GLY A 353 -21.26 7.97 12.40
N GLN A 354 -20.67 8.36 13.53
CA GLN A 354 -20.68 9.74 14.01
C GLN A 354 -19.90 10.69 13.07
N ASN A 355 -18.73 10.24 12.59
CA ASN A 355 -17.92 11.02 11.66
C ASN A 355 -18.62 11.25 10.30
N LEU A 356 -19.44 10.29 9.87
CA LEU A 356 -20.15 10.34 8.59
C LEU A 356 -21.48 11.10 8.64
N LYS A 357 -21.92 11.62 9.80
CA LYS A 357 -23.16 12.42 9.90
C LYS A 357 -23.11 13.75 9.15
N ARG A 358 -21.91 14.33 8.95
CA ARG A 358 -21.75 15.60 8.23
C ARG A 358 -22.34 15.53 6.81
N LYS A 359 -22.93 16.65 6.34
CA LYS A 359 -23.34 16.75 4.93
C LYS A 359 -22.11 16.69 4.03
N ILE A 360 -22.20 15.95 2.95
CA ILE A 360 -21.14 15.81 1.93
C ILE A 360 -21.85 15.94 0.59
N ASP A 361 -21.44 16.90 -0.20
CA ASP A 361 -21.88 17.01 -1.58
C ASP A 361 -21.07 16.00 -2.41
N ILE A 362 -21.78 15.11 -3.11
CA ILE A 362 -21.17 14.00 -3.83
C ILE A 362 -21.35 14.21 -5.33
N ASP A 363 -20.23 14.36 -6.04
CA ASP A 363 -20.26 14.34 -7.50
C ASP A 363 -20.39 12.89 -8.00
N ARG A 364 -21.56 12.58 -8.57
CA ARG A 364 -21.91 11.24 -9.06
C ARG A 364 -21.24 10.86 -10.38
N SER A 365 -20.57 11.78 -11.06
CA SER A 365 -19.71 11.44 -12.20
C SER A 365 -18.46 10.69 -11.73
N VAL A 366 -17.94 11.02 -10.55
CA VAL A 366 -16.72 10.47 -9.96
C VAL A 366 -16.99 9.36 -8.94
N ILE A 367 -17.98 9.57 -8.05
CA ILE A 367 -18.36 8.58 -7.02
C ILE A 367 -19.78 8.09 -7.31
N LYS A 368 -19.87 6.90 -7.90
CA LYS A 368 -21.12 6.27 -8.31
C LYS A 368 -21.96 5.79 -7.13
N THR A 369 -23.25 5.57 -7.38
CA THR A 369 -24.13 4.80 -6.46
C THR A 369 -23.87 3.31 -6.61
N PHE A 370 -24.47 2.50 -5.75
CA PHE A 370 -24.43 1.03 -5.91
C PHE A 370 -25.12 0.58 -7.20
N GLU A 371 -26.24 1.25 -7.54
CA GLU A 371 -27.06 0.93 -8.70
C GLU A 371 -26.38 1.31 -10.03
N GLU A 372 -25.59 2.39 -10.02
CA GLU A 372 -24.88 2.91 -11.20
C GLU A 372 -23.38 2.61 -11.16
N CYS A 373 -22.97 1.56 -10.45
CA CYS A 373 -21.57 1.22 -10.28
C CYS A 373 -20.88 0.91 -11.63
N LEU A 374 -19.58 1.16 -11.69
CA LEU A 374 -18.77 0.88 -12.90
C LEU A 374 -18.61 -0.62 -13.17
N THR A 375 -18.57 -1.42 -12.13
CA THR A 375 -18.42 -2.88 -12.19
C THR A 375 -19.03 -3.49 -10.93
N GLU A 376 -19.94 -4.43 -11.05
CA GLU A 376 -20.68 -5.02 -9.93
C GLU A 376 -19.83 -5.81 -8.93
N LYS A 377 -18.82 -6.52 -9.41
CA LYS A 377 -17.91 -7.37 -8.62
C LYS A 377 -16.47 -6.97 -8.89
N ALA A 378 -16.02 -5.92 -8.23
CA ALA A 378 -14.76 -5.26 -8.52
C ALA A 378 -13.64 -5.51 -7.49
N GLY A 379 -13.93 -6.23 -6.43
CA GLY A 379 -12.92 -6.60 -5.44
C GLY A 379 -11.93 -7.65 -5.98
N PHE A 380 -10.93 -7.97 -5.16
CA PHE A 380 -9.89 -8.91 -5.55
C PHE A 380 -10.41 -10.35 -5.62
N LEU A 381 -10.03 -11.04 -6.69
CA LEU A 381 -10.28 -12.46 -6.85
C LEU A 381 -9.06 -13.24 -6.35
N VAL A 382 -9.28 -14.12 -5.36
CA VAL A 382 -8.23 -14.99 -4.83
C VAL A 382 -8.26 -16.31 -5.61
N MET A 383 -7.15 -16.58 -6.32
CA MET A 383 -6.99 -17.73 -7.22
C MET A 383 -6.23 -18.87 -6.53
N LYS A 384 -6.56 -20.09 -6.90
CA LYS A 384 -5.86 -21.33 -6.53
C LYS A 384 -5.37 -22.07 -7.77
N SER A 385 -4.50 -23.06 -7.59
CA SER A 385 -3.92 -23.80 -8.70
C SER A 385 -3.53 -25.23 -8.32
N ASN A 386 -3.21 -26.04 -9.33
CA ASN A 386 -2.51 -27.30 -9.12
C ASN A 386 -0.99 -27.13 -8.95
N PHE A 387 -0.46 -25.89 -9.08
CA PHE A 387 0.98 -25.58 -8.94
C PHE A 387 1.30 -24.36 -8.05
N PHE A 388 0.31 -23.76 -7.40
CA PHE A 388 0.49 -22.78 -6.33
C PHE A 388 -0.66 -22.82 -5.33
N SER A 389 -0.44 -22.31 -4.10
CA SER A 389 -1.47 -22.27 -3.04
C SER A 389 -2.43 -21.10 -3.21
N SER A 390 -1.89 -19.94 -3.55
CA SER A 390 -2.66 -18.71 -3.70
C SER A 390 -2.06 -17.74 -4.71
N ALA A 391 -2.93 -16.92 -5.29
CA ALA A 391 -2.59 -15.74 -6.08
C ALA A 391 -3.75 -14.75 -5.99
N VAL A 392 -3.53 -13.51 -6.42
CA VAL A 392 -4.53 -12.44 -6.40
C VAL A 392 -4.69 -11.82 -7.78
N MET A 393 -5.93 -11.58 -8.19
CA MET A 393 -6.25 -10.86 -9.43
C MET A 393 -7.09 -9.63 -9.12
N LYS A 394 -6.69 -8.46 -9.66
CA LYS A 394 -7.48 -7.23 -9.58
C LYS A 394 -8.53 -7.23 -10.69
N THR A 395 -9.80 -7.44 -10.35
CA THR A 395 -10.88 -7.57 -11.34
C THR A 395 -11.40 -6.24 -11.87
N SER A 396 -11.22 -5.15 -11.13
CA SER A 396 -11.65 -3.80 -11.52
C SER A 396 -10.95 -3.23 -12.76
N VAL A 397 -9.81 -3.79 -13.17
CA VAL A 397 -9.08 -3.38 -14.38
C VAL A 397 -9.26 -4.34 -15.57
N ILE A 398 -10.16 -5.32 -15.48
CA ILE A 398 -10.51 -6.16 -16.61
C ILE A 398 -11.38 -5.35 -17.57
N SER A 399 -10.77 -4.79 -18.61
CA SER A 399 -11.46 -3.96 -19.60
C SER A 399 -12.53 -4.74 -20.40
N LYS A 400 -13.47 -4.00 -20.98
CA LYS A 400 -14.49 -4.58 -21.89
C LYS A 400 -13.82 -5.30 -23.06
N GLU A 401 -12.81 -4.67 -23.69
CA GLU A 401 -12.03 -5.28 -24.79
C GLU A 401 -11.38 -6.62 -24.37
N PHE A 402 -10.78 -6.67 -23.16
CA PHE A 402 -10.18 -7.90 -22.66
C PHE A 402 -11.22 -8.99 -22.42
N ARG A 403 -12.40 -8.63 -21.89
CA ARG A 403 -13.50 -9.58 -21.68
C ARG A 403 -14.02 -10.14 -23.00
N GLU A 404 -14.26 -9.29 -23.99
CA GLU A 404 -14.73 -9.68 -25.31
C GLU A 404 -13.73 -10.59 -26.03
N ARG A 405 -12.43 -10.29 -25.93
CA ARG A 405 -11.37 -11.03 -26.62
C ARG A 405 -11.03 -12.37 -25.97
N PHE A 406 -10.97 -12.41 -24.63
CA PHE A 406 -10.39 -13.55 -23.92
C PHE A 406 -11.37 -14.32 -23.03
N LEU A 407 -12.52 -13.75 -22.69
CA LEU A 407 -13.43 -14.29 -21.68
C LEU A 407 -14.87 -14.50 -22.18
N SER A 408 -15.14 -14.32 -23.46
CA SER A 408 -16.49 -14.32 -24.06
C SER A 408 -16.86 -15.62 -24.79
N ASP A 409 -16.07 -16.71 -24.67
CA ASP A 409 -16.44 -17.99 -25.28
C ASP A 409 -17.82 -18.44 -24.76
N PRO A 410 -18.85 -18.54 -25.62
CA PRO A 410 -20.21 -18.90 -25.19
C PRO A 410 -20.31 -20.28 -24.51
N LYS A 411 -19.39 -21.19 -24.88
CA LYS A 411 -19.34 -22.55 -24.30
C LYS A 411 -18.64 -22.57 -22.94
N LYS A 412 -17.75 -21.61 -22.70
CA LYS A 412 -16.93 -21.51 -21.48
C LYS A 412 -16.69 -20.05 -21.09
N PRO A 413 -17.76 -19.31 -20.72
CA PRO A 413 -17.61 -17.89 -20.37
C PRO A 413 -16.69 -17.74 -19.15
N ASN A 414 -15.87 -16.67 -19.16
CA ASN A 414 -14.85 -16.36 -18.14
C ASN A 414 -13.73 -17.41 -18.02
N VAL A 415 -13.51 -18.23 -19.04
CA VAL A 415 -12.44 -19.23 -19.07
C VAL A 415 -11.52 -18.96 -20.27
N PHE A 416 -10.23 -18.82 -20.02
CA PHE A 416 -9.21 -18.68 -21.04
C PHE A 416 -8.25 -19.87 -21.01
N THR A 417 -7.94 -20.43 -22.17
CA THR A 417 -6.93 -21.48 -22.31
C THR A 417 -5.85 -21.02 -23.30
N GLY A 418 -4.61 -21.03 -22.87
CA GLY A 418 -3.48 -20.53 -23.65
C GLY A 418 -2.19 -21.29 -23.42
N LYS A 419 -1.12 -20.82 -24.07
CA LYS A 419 0.24 -21.35 -23.93
C LYS A 419 1.10 -20.40 -23.07
N ALA A 420 1.81 -20.94 -22.12
CA ALA A 420 2.77 -20.22 -21.29
C ALA A 420 3.95 -19.70 -22.11
N VAL A 421 4.36 -18.47 -21.85
CA VAL A 421 5.65 -17.91 -22.29
C VAL A 421 6.35 -17.39 -21.03
N VAL A 422 7.43 -18.05 -20.64
CA VAL A 422 8.08 -17.85 -19.33
C VAL A 422 9.29 -16.94 -19.45
N PHE A 423 9.38 -15.99 -18.53
CA PHE A 423 10.49 -15.06 -18.34
C PHE A 423 11.10 -15.23 -16.94
N GLU A 424 12.44 -15.24 -16.89
CA GLU A 424 13.24 -15.36 -15.66
C GLU A 424 13.57 -13.94 -15.09
N GLY A 425 12.57 -13.24 -14.62
CA GLY A 425 12.72 -11.87 -14.12
C GLY A 425 12.55 -10.78 -15.18
N PRO A 426 12.58 -9.50 -14.74
CA PRO A 426 12.29 -8.35 -15.60
C PRO A 426 13.35 -8.13 -16.68
N GLU A 427 14.61 -8.40 -16.41
CA GLU A 427 15.71 -8.24 -17.37
C GLU A 427 15.53 -9.20 -18.56
N ASP A 428 15.16 -10.44 -18.29
CA ASP A 428 14.87 -11.43 -19.32
C ASP A 428 13.63 -11.08 -20.11
N TYR A 429 12.58 -10.58 -19.45
CA TYR A 429 11.38 -10.08 -20.13
C TYR A 429 11.72 -8.95 -21.10
N HIS A 430 12.40 -7.91 -20.67
CA HIS A 430 12.77 -6.78 -21.54
C HIS A 430 13.64 -7.19 -22.73
N LYS A 431 14.58 -8.09 -22.49
CA LYS A 431 15.47 -8.61 -23.55
C LYS A 431 14.72 -9.42 -24.61
N ARG A 432 13.72 -10.21 -24.21
CA ARG A 432 13.13 -11.23 -25.10
C ARG A 432 11.71 -10.97 -25.57
N ILE A 433 10.97 -10.04 -24.97
CA ILE A 433 9.53 -9.86 -25.27
C ILE A 433 9.26 -9.65 -26.78
N ASN A 434 10.12 -8.96 -27.48
CA ASN A 434 10.00 -8.70 -28.93
C ASN A 434 10.64 -9.79 -29.80
N SER A 435 11.19 -10.87 -29.22
CA SER A 435 11.82 -11.95 -29.98
C SER A 435 10.78 -12.78 -30.76
N LYS A 436 10.93 -12.84 -32.06
CA LYS A 436 10.09 -13.69 -32.95
C LYS A 436 10.17 -15.19 -32.60
N LYS A 437 11.28 -15.64 -31.96
CA LYS A 437 11.48 -17.05 -31.56
C LYS A 437 10.47 -17.50 -30.50
N LEU A 438 9.93 -16.58 -29.68
CA LEU A 438 8.94 -16.91 -28.65
C LEU A 438 7.53 -17.17 -29.21
N LYS A 439 7.26 -16.82 -30.48
CA LYS A 439 5.97 -17.03 -31.15
C LYS A 439 4.77 -16.58 -30.31
N ILE A 440 4.91 -15.44 -29.62
CA ILE A 440 3.85 -14.89 -28.76
C ILE A 440 2.66 -14.47 -29.64
N ASP A 441 1.47 -14.89 -29.32
CA ASP A 441 0.21 -14.56 -29.99
C ASP A 441 -0.89 -14.21 -28.97
N GLU A 442 -2.12 -13.99 -29.42
CA GLU A 442 -3.26 -13.70 -28.55
C GLU A 442 -3.70 -14.88 -27.66
N LYS A 443 -3.21 -16.10 -27.93
CA LYS A 443 -3.41 -17.28 -27.09
C LYS A 443 -2.26 -17.53 -26.11
N SER A 444 -1.37 -16.57 -25.97
CA SER A 444 -0.24 -16.66 -25.05
C SER A 444 -0.59 -16.12 -23.67
N ILE A 445 -0.05 -16.78 -22.63
CA ILE A 445 -0.08 -16.33 -21.23
C ILE A 445 1.36 -15.96 -20.88
N LEU A 446 1.60 -14.68 -20.59
CA LEU A 446 2.94 -14.21 -20.20
C LEU A 446 3.17 -14.54 -18.73
N ILE A 447 4.28 -15.21 -18.43
CA ILE A 447 4.62 -15.63 -17.07
C ILE A 447 5.99 -15.05 -16.72
N ILE A 448 6.06 -14.40 -15.56
CA ILE A 448 7.32 -13.93 -14.98
C ILE A 448 7.51 -14.57 -13.60
N ARG A 449 8.72 -15.08 -13.34
CA ARG A 449 9.04 -15.74 -12.08
C ARG A 449 10.39 -15.30 -11.51
N GLY A 450 10.66 -15.68 -10.27
CA GLY A 450 11.83 -15.19 -9.53
C GLY A 450 11.69 -13.74 -9.10
N CYS A 451 10.45 -13.25 -9.01
CA CYS A 451 10.13 -11.86 -8.70
C CYS A 451 9.42 -11.69 -7.35
N GLY A 452 9.32 -12.77 -6.55
CA GLY A 452 8.76 -12.75 -5.21
C GLY A 452 9.70 -12.12 -4.16
N PRO A 453 9.29 -12.13 -2.86
CA PRO A 453 10.04 -11.47 -1.79
C PRO A 453 11.51 -11.90 -1.70
N VAL A 454 11.80 -13.18 -1.89
CA VAL A 454 13.15 -13.73 -1.83
C VAL A 454 13.86 -13.64 -3.18
N GLY A 455 13.19 -13.98 -4.28
CA GLY A 455 13.79 -14.05 -5.62
C GLY A 455 14.26 -12.69 -6.13
N TYR A 456 13.40 -11.70 -6.06
CA TYR A 456 13.73 -10.30 -6.35
C TYR A 456 13.50 -9.52 -5.05
N PRO A 457 14.54 -9.15 -4.31
CA PRO A 457 14.39 -8.80 -2.90
C PRO A 457 13.36 -7.70 -2.69
N GLY A 458 12.26 -8.06 -2.00
CA GLY A 458 11.10 -7.21 -1.78
C GLY A 458 9.95 -7.38 -2.76
N ALA A 459 9.99 -8.32 -3.70
CA ALA A 459 8.97 -8.56 -4.72
C ALA A 459 8.72 -7.37 -5.66
N ALA A 460 9.41 -7.35 -6.79
CA ALA A 460 9.31 -6.28 -7.79
C ALA A 460 7.90 -6.14 -8.39
N GLU A 461 7.56 -4.92 -8.83
CA GLU A 461 6.30 -4.60 -9.53
C GLU A 461 6.41 -4.84 -11.05
N VAL A 462 6.58 -6.08 -11.46
CA VAL A 462 6.94 -6.47 -12.83
C VAL A 462 5.96 -7.41 -13.52
N VAL A 463 4.91 -7.87 -12.82
CA VAL A 463 3.97 -8.84 -13.41
C VAL A 463 3.04 -8.20 -14.45
N ASN A 464 2.97 -6.90 -14.52
CA ASN A 464 2.21 -6.12 -15.52
C ASN A 464 2.91 -6.05 -16.89
N MET A 465 3.29 -7.19 -17.44
CA MET A 465 3.96 -7.28 -18.73
C MET A 465 3.05 -6.82 -19.88
N GLN A 466 3.60 -6.01 -20.79
CA GLN A 466 2.90 -5.63 -22.01
C GLN A 466 3.16 -6.66 -23.13
N PRO A 467 2.22 -6.80 -24.10
CA PRO A 467 2.44 -7.58 -25.30
C PRO A 467 3.64 -7.07 -26.12
N PRO A 468 4.24 -7.91 -27.01
CA PRO A 468 5.26 -7.45 -27.93
C PRO A 468 4.72 -6.38 -28.88
N ASP A 469 5.60 -5.48 -29.36
CA ASP A 469 5.24 -4.31 -30.18
C ASP A 469 4.38 -4.68 -31.41
N ARG A 470 4.63 -5.84 -32.04
CA ARG A 470 3.83 -6.30 -33.16
C ARG A 470 2.35 -6.54 -32.84
N LEU A 471 2.05 -7.03 -31.61
CA LEU A 471 0.68 -7.21 -31.15
C LEU A 471 0.05 -5.86 -30.72
N LEU A 472 0.83 -4.97 -30.12
CA LEU A 472 0.39 -3.60 -29.81
C LEU A 472 0.00 -2.85 -31.09
N LYS A 473 0.77 -3.01 -32.20
CA LYS A 473 0.44 -2.45 -33.51
C LYS A 473 -0.86 -3.00 -34.09
N GLN A 474 -1.19 -4.26 -33.77
CA GLN A 474 -2.45 -4.91 -34.19
C GLN A 474 -3.64 -4.56 -33.25
N GLY A 475 -3.44 -3.71 -32.22
CA GLY A 475 -4.48 -3.33 -31.27
C GLY A 475 -4.67 -4.29 -30.11
N ILE A 476 -3.81 -5.30 -29.94
CA ILE A 476 -3.84 -6.20 -28.79
C ILE A 476 -3.07 -5.53 -27.65
N ASN A 477 -3.78 -4.79 -26.79
CA ASN A 477 -3.18 -3.92 -25.78
C ASN A 477 -2.79 -4.67 -24.49
N ALA A 478 -3.36 -5.85 -24.24
CA ALA A 478 -3.06 -6.68 -23.08
C ALA A 478 -3.14 -8.17 -23.42
N LEU A 479 -2.33 -8.98 -22.74
CA LEU A 479 -2.42 -10.44 -22.70
C LEU A 479 -2.62 -10.89 -21.24
N PRO A 480 -3.15 -12.08 -20.98
CA PRO A 480 -3.13 -12.65 -19.65
C PRO A 480 -1.71 -12.77 -19.11
N THR A 481 -1.46 -12.26 -17.91
CA THR A 481 -0.15 -12.30 -17.24
C THR A 481 -0.24 -12.96 -15.87
N LEU A 482 0.83 -13.64 -15.46
CA LEU A 482 0.93 -14.33 -14.19
C LEU A 482 2.35 -14.24 -13.64
N GLY A 483 2.50 -14.07 -12.32
CA GLY A 483 3.81 -14.10 -11.70
C GLY A 483 3.82 -14.07 -10.17
N ASP A 484 5.00 -14.38 -9.62
CA ASP A 484 5.24 -14.38 -8.17
C ASP A 484 5.63 -13.01 -7.60
N GLY A 485 5.80 -12.01 -8.45
CA GLY A 485 5.99 -10.62 -8.08
C GLY A 485 4.69 -9.85 -7.86
N ARG A 486 4.82 -8.53 -7.79
CA ARG A 486 3.74 -7.56 -7.65
C ARG A 486 3.47 -6.83 -8.96
N GLN A 487 2.45 -5.99 -8.94
CA GLN A 487 2.07 -5.09 -10.04
C GLN A 487 2.01 -3.66 -9.50
N SER A 488 2.41 -2.69 -10.31
CA SER A 488 2.14 -1.29 -10.01
C SER A 488 0.64 -1.06 -9.82
N GLY A 489 0.27 -0.29 -8.79
CA GLY A 489 -1.12 0.09 -8.56
C GLY A 489 -1.74 0.91 -9.70
N THR A 490 -0.91 1.47 -10.58
CA THR A 490 -1.33 2.26 -11.75
C THR A 490 -1.52 1.42 -13.02
N SER A 491 -1.28 0.12 -12.97
CA SER A 491 -1.41 -0.77 -14.13
C SER A 491 -2.85 -1.10 -14.46
N GLU A 492 -3.18 -1.05 -15.75
CA GLU A 492 -4.45 -1.48 -16.35
C GLU A 492 -4.45 -2.99 -16.69
N SER A 493 -3.37 -3.71 -16.41
CA SER A 493 -3.24 -5.12 -16.79
C SER A 493 -4.03 -6.04 -15.86
N PRO A 494 -4.86 -6.96 -16.39
CA PRO A 494 -5.57 -7.95 -15.60
C PRO A 494 -4.64 -9.12 -15.22
N SER A 495 -3.62 -8.82 -14.42
CA SER A 495 -2.58 -9.77 -14.04
C SER A 495 -3.00 -10.64 -12.87
N ILE A 496 -2.51 -11.89 -12.85
CA ILE A 496 -2.58 -12.81 -11.71
C ILE A 496 -1.25 -12.69 -10.96
N LEU A 497 -1.31 -12.18 -9.73
CA LEU A 497 -0.20 -11.63 -8.96
C LEU A 497 0.06 -12.43 -7.70
N HIS A 498 1.22 -12.19 -7.07
CA HIS A 498 1.53 -12.70 -5.74
C HIS A 498 1.46 -14.22 -5.64
N VAL A 499 1.79 -14.93 -6.74
CA VAL A 499 1.81 -16.40 -6.72
C VAL A 499 2.69 -16.88 -5.55
N SER A 500 2.07 -17.64 -4.66
CA SER A 500 2.71 -18.15 -3.45
C SER A 500 2.52 -19.66 -3.33
N PRO A 501 3.53 -20.43 -2.90
CA PRO A 501 4.90 -19.97 -2.65
C PRO A 501 5.61 -19.51 -3.93
N GLU A 502 6.46 -18.49 -3.82
CA GLU A 502 7.25 -18.00 -4.96
C GLU A 502 8.24 -19.05 -5.50
N SER A 503 8.66 -18.89 -6.75
CA SER A 503 9.57 -19.84 -7.40
C SER A 503 10.96 -19.93 -6.72
N ALA A 504 11.45 -18.82 -6.16
CA ALA A 504 12.76 -18.75 -5.53
C ALA A 504 12.89 -19.64 -4.26
N VAL A 505 11.80 -19.79 -3.50
CA VAL A 505 11.77 -20.69 -2.33
C VAL A 505 11.30 -22.10 -2.68
N GLY A 506 11.24 -22.42 -3.95
CA GLY A 506 10.85 -23.74 -4.42
C GLY A 506 9.36 -23.91 -4.71
N GLY A 507 8.59 -22.84 -4.86
CA GLY A 507 7.22 -22.90 -5.39
C GLY A 507 7.16 -23.52 -6.79
N ASP A 508 6.05 -24.16 -7.14
CA ASP A 508 5.97 -24.93 -8.40
C ASP A 508 5.76 -24.05 -9.65
N LEU A 509 5.66 -22.72 -9.49
CA LEU A 509 5.81 -21.82 -10.65
C LEU A 509 7.15 -22.06 -11.34
N ALA A 510 8.17 -22.52 -10.61
CA ALA A 510 9.50 -22.87 -11.13
C ALA A 510 9.49 -24.03 -12.15
N ILE A 511 8.46 -24.88 -12.18
CA ILE A 511 8.38 -26.01 -13.11
C ILE A 511 7.67 -25.70 -14.43
N VAL A 512 6.98 -24.55 -14.52
CA VAL A 512 6.28 -24.12 -15.74
C VAL A 512 7.30 -23.83 -16.85
N ARG A 513 7.01 -24.26 -18.07
CA ARG A 513 7.88 -24.07 -19.24
C ARG A 513 7.15 -23.34 -20.37
N THR A 514 7.91 -22.59 -21.15
CA THR A 514 7.37 -22.02 -22.40
C THR A 514 6.81 -23.13 -23.29
N GLY A 515 5.58 -22.93 -23.78
CA GLY A 515 4.83 -23.91 -24.56
C GLY A 515 3.83 -24.75 -23.74
N ASP A 516 3.91 -24.76 -22.43
CA ASP A 516 2.94 -25.48 -21.59
C ASP A 516 1.53 -24.91 -21.78
N LYS A 517 0.55 -25.79 -21.89
CA LYS A 517 -0.87 -25.42 -21.95
C LYS A 517 -1.40 -25.15 -20.54
N MET A 518 -2.12 -24.04 -20.39
CA MET A 518 -2.70 -23.62 -19.12
C MET A 518 -4.13 -23.14 -19.31
N THR A 519 -4.95 -23.30 -18.26
CA THR A 519 -6.32 -22.75 -18.20
C THR A 519 -6.46 -21.78 -17.04
N ILE A 520 -7.04 -20.60 -17.31
CA ILE A 520 -7.47 -19.61 -16.32
C ILE A 520 -8.99 -19.65 -16.29
N ASP A 521 -9.59 -20.03 -15.17
CA ASP A 521 -11.04 -20.14 -14.94
C ASP A 521 -11.44 -19.18 -13.81
N LEU A 522 -12.02 -18.04 -14.17
CA LEU A 522 -12.43 -17.02 -13.19
C LEU A 522 -13.66 -17.47 -12.38
N ASN A 523 -14.52 -18.32 -12.95
CA ASN A 523 -15.70 -18.83 -12.23
C ASN A 523 -15.29 -19.76 -11.09
N LYS A 524 -14.34 -20.66 -11.36
CA LYS A 524 -13.77 -21.59 -10.37
C LYS A 524 -12.65 -20.96 -9.54
N ARG A 525 -12.19 -19.78 -9.91
CA ARG A 525 -11.05 -19.10 -9.31
C ARG A 525 -9.79 -19.97 -9.34
N ARG A 526 -9.50 -20.52 -10.52
CA ARG A 526 -8.39 -21.46 -10.71
C ARG A 526 -7.52 -21.10 -11.91
N VAL A 527 -6.24 -21.42 -11.75
CA VAL A 527 -5.27 -21.46 -12.84
C VAL A 527 -4.62 -22.82 -12.83
N ASP A 528 -4.80 -23.62 -13.86
CA ASP A 528 -4.27 -25.00 -13.86
C ASP A 528 -3.29 -25.20 -15.02
N LEU A 529 -2.15 -25.82 -14.70
CA LEU A 529 -1.17 -26.32 -15.62
C LEU A 529 -1.61 -27.67 -16.17
N LEU A 530 -1.79 -27.78 -17.50
CA LEU A 530 -2.34 -28.94 -18.15
C LEU A 530 -1.23 -29.90 -18.63
N ILE A 531 -0.55 -30.53 -17.68
CA ILE A 531 0.44 -31.59 -17.92
C ILE A 531 0.05 -32.86 -17.13
N SER A 532 0.59 -34.00 -17.53
CA SER A 532 0.33 -35.26 -16.81
C SER A 532 0.94 -35.25 -15.40
N GLN A 533 0.37 -36.03 -14.50
CA GLN A 533 0.89 -36.18 -13.14
C GLN A 533 2.33 -36.73 -13.10
N SER A 534 2.66 -37.61 -14.06
CA SER A 534 4.02 -38.14 -14.20
C SER A 534 5.02 -37.04 -14.58
N GLU A 535 4.67 -36.19 -15.55
CA GLU A 535 5.52 -35.05 -15.95
C GLU A 535 5.62 -34.02 -14.82
N PHE A 536 4.55 -33.78 -14.08
CA PHE A 536 4.56 -32.91 -12.92
C PHE A 536 5.55 -33.39 -11.85
N LYS A 537 5.50 -34.68 -11.47
CA LYS A 537 6.44 -35.30 -10.53
C LYS A 537 7.89 -35.27 -11.03
N LYS A 538 8.10 -35.55 -12.33
CA LYS A 538 9.41 -35.50 -12.97
C LYS A 538 10.03 -34.12 -12.91
N ARG A 539 9.23 -33.06 -13.22
CA ARG A 539 9.71 -31.67 -13.20
C ARG A 539 10.01 -31.19 -11.79
N ARG A 540 9.18 -31.57 -10.79
CA ARG A 540 9.46 -31.27 -9.37
C ARG A 540 10.80 -31.83 -8.90
N LYS A 541 11.11 -33.08 -9.26
CA LYS A 541 12.42 -33.70 -8.90
C LYS A 541 13.61 -33.00 -9.55
N LYS A 542 13.43 -32.41 -10.73
CA LYS A 542 14.49 -31.73 -11.50
C LYS A 542 14.48 -30.21 -11.32
N LYS A 543 13.64 -29.69 -10.43
CA LYS A 543 13.52 -28.25 -10.18
C LYS A 543 14.85 -27.68 -9.69
N LYS A 544 15.35 -26.64 -10.36
CA LYS A 544 16.50 -25.87 -9.93
C LYS A 544 16.01 -24.63 -9.21
N LEU A 545 16.55 -24.36 -8.04
CA LEU A 545 16.33 -23.08 -7.35
C LEU A 545 17.14 -21.99 -8.06
N LEU A 546 16.63 -20.77 -8.02
CA LEU A 546 17.34 -19.60 -8.54
C LEU A 546 18.63 -19.39 -7.76
N LYS A 547 19.71 -19.08 -8.47
CA LYS A 547 20.93 -18.59 -7.85
C LYS A 547 20.65 -17.15 -7.37
N ILE A 548 20.72 -16.95 -6.08
CA ILE A 548 20.46 -15.66 -5.44
C ILE A 548 21.80 -14.94 -5.27
N ASP A 549 21.84 -13.66 -5.68
CA ASP A 549 22.93 -12.74 -5.43
C ASP A 549 22.46 -11.60 -4.53
N ASN A 550 23.19 -11.34 -3.44
CA ASN A 550 22.92 -10.26 -2.50
C ASN A 550 23.88 -9.11 -2.76
N GLN A 551 23.34 -7.92 -3.04
CA GLN A 551 24.11 -6.71 -3.32
C GLN A 551 24.39 -5.88 -2.07
N THR A 552 23.66 -6.12 -0.97
CA THR A 552 23.80 -5.40 0.30
C THR A 552 23.55 -6.33 1.49
N PRO A 553 24.11 -6.03 2.68
CA PRO A 553 23.83 -6.82 3.90
C PRO A 553 22.34 -6.91 4.25
N TRP A 554 21.57 -5.84 4.00
CA TRP A 554 20.14 -5.85 4.26
C TRP A 554 19.38 -6.81 3.32
N GLN A 555 19.79 -6.94 2.06
CA GLN A 555 19.19 -7.91 1.14
C GLN A 555 19.37 -9.35 1.62
N GLU A 556 20.53 -9.68 2.17
CA GLU A 556 20.81 -10.99 2.76
C GLU A 556 19.91 -11.26 3.97
N ILE A 557 19.93 -10.38 4.97
CA ILE A 557 19.09 -10.49 6.18
C ILE A 557 17.61 -10.57 5.81
N PHE A 558 17.18 -9.76 4.85
CA PHE A 558 15.79 -9.74 4.40
C PHE A 558 15.37 -11.08 3.78
N ARG A 559 16.17 -11.62 2.86
CA ARG A 559 15.88 -12.90 2.19
C ARG A 559 15.80 -14.06 3.16
N ASP A 560 16.69 -14.09 4.14
CA ASP A 560 16.72 -15.15 5.16
C ASP A 560 15.51 -15.10 6.10
N THR A 561 14.93 -13.92 6.28
CA THR A 561 13.91 -13.70 7.29
C THR A 561 12.51 -13.37 6.76
N VAL A 562 12.36 -13.01 5.49
CA VAL A 562 11.06 -12.58 4.95
C VAL A 562 10.11 -13.76 4.71
N GLY A 563 8.81 -13.52 4.98
CA GLY A 563 7.71 -14.40 4.60
C GLY A 563 7.24 -14.19 3.17
N GLN A 564 6.22 -14.95 2.75
CA GLN A 564 5.61 -14.86 1.43
C GLN A 564 4.60 -13.71 1.34
N LEU A 565 4.23 -13.30 0.12
CA LEU A 565 3.26 -12.22 -0.11
C LEU A 565 1.88 -12.54 0.48
N GLU A 566 1.45 -13.80 0.46
CA GLU A 566 0.19 -14.25 1.07
C GLU A 566 0.16 -14.05 2.59
N ASP A 567 1.33 -14.02 3.26
CA ASP A 567 1.51 -13.77 4.69
C ASP A 567 1.89 -12.33 5.03
N GLY A 568 1.76 -11.41 4.08
CA GLY A 568 2.11 -10.01 4.24
C GLY A 568 3.58 -9.68 3.99
N ALA A 569 4.42 -10.61 3.58
CA ALA A 569 5.88 -10.43 3.38
C ALA A 569 6.55 -9.72 4.58
N CYS A 570 6.21 -10.15 5.79
CA CYS A 570 6.79 -9.65 7.03
C CYS A 570 8.09 -10.37 7.36
N ILE A 571 8.97 -9.71 8.11
CA ILE A 571 10.13 -10.36 8.74
C ILE A 571 9.62 -11.44 9.72
N LYS A 572 10.16 -12.63 9.63
CA LYS A 572 9.91 -13.75 10.53
C LYS A 572 10.73 -13.52 11.81
N SER A 573 10.06 -13.24 12.91
CA SER A 573 10.67 -13.22 14.23
C SER A 573 10.27 -14.47 15.02
N ARG A 574 11.09 -14.88 16.00
CA ARG A 574 10.77 -16.00 16.90
C ARG A 574 9.51 -15.73 17.73
N SER A 575 9.23 -14.46 18.02
CA SER A 575 8.09 -14.03 18.84
C SER A 575 7.27 -12.99 18.09
N LEU A 576 5.96 -13.01 18.30
CA LEU A 576 5.08 -11.94 17.85
C LEU A 576 5.13 -10.80 18.88
N TYR A 577 5.64 -9.65 18.45
CA TYR A 577 5.69 -8.44 19.27
C TYR A 577 4.39 -7.65 19.17
N LEU A 578 3.62 -7.64 20.24
CA LEU A 578 2.34 -6.94 20.36
C LEU A 578 2.33 -6.08 21.61
N ASP A 579 1.87 -4.84 21.46
CA ASP A 579 1.72 -3.90 22.57
C ASP A 579 3.01 -3.78 23.42
N VAL A 580 4.11 -3.54 22.71
CA VAL A 580 5.46 -3.55 23.30
C VAL A 580 5.58 -2.51 24.41
N ALA A 581 5.00 -1.31 24.22
CA ALA A 581 5.06 -0.24 25.20
C ALA A 581 4.44 -0.63 26.54
N THR A 582 3.34 -1.41 26.55
CA THR A 582 2.69 -1.87 27.78
C THR A 582 3.36 -3.14 28.32
N LYS A 583 3.63 -4.13 27.48
CA LYS A 583 4.10 -5.45 27.91
C LYS A 583 5.57 -5.48 28.33
N LYS A 584 6.40 -4.65 27.71
CA LYS A 584 7.83 -4.56 28.03
C LYS A 584 8.17 -3.40 28.96
N GLY A 585 7.21 -2.45 29.10
CA GLY A 585 7.40 -1.26 29.93
C GLY A 585 8.43 -0.29 29.37
N ILE A 586 9.25 0.26 30.23
CA ILE A 586 10.30 1.22 29.87
C ILE A 586 11.57 0.45 29.45
N PRO A 587 12.29 0.88 28.39
CA PRO A 587 13.58 0.30 28.02
C PRO A 587 14.59 0.34 29.16
N ARG A 588 15.56 -0.58 29.15
CA ARG A 588 16.66 -0.55 30.12
C ARG A 588 17.50 0.71 29.97
N ASN A 589 17.97 1.24 31.05
CA ASN A 589 18.93 2.33 31.06
C ASN A 589 20.29 1.86 30.51
N SER A 590 21.01 2.79 29.88
CA SER A 590 22.35 2.54 29.36
C SER A 590 23.47 3.06 30.32
N HIS A 591 23.08 3.71 31.40
CA HIS A 591 24.01 4.29 32.38
C HIS A 591 23.65 3.89 33.79
#